data_0bf8d4895c2a0f763076074868e57e1c
#
_entry.id   0bf8d4895c2a0f763076074868e57e1c
#
_cell.length_a   1.000
_cell.length_b   1.000
_cell.length_c   1.000
_cell.angle_alpha   90.00
_cell.angle_beta   90.00
_cell.angle_gamma   90.00
#
_symmetry.space_group_name_H-M   'P 1'
#
loop_
_entity.id
_entity.type
_entity.pdbx_description
1 polymer ?
#
loop_
_entity_poly.entity_id
_entity_poly.type
_entity_poly.pdbx_seq_one_letter_code
_entity_poly.pdbx_strand_id
1 'polypeptide(L)'
;MIIGAEQPVVSKAGRMAIAMREKSATEAILIGSAMVSAMNEQKLLLSEALVKLFDDNKIVGKFDVREDIAYYNESEPDIAKLTAAKKDGEAKRTKNDVFYLAIAMAKREGKITVDNAREIFVSTFGDELDFSNLKDVLFVGDGTYLLFDDKYIEIRPSGTDAKTKAYGAGSDKANILHFAKILGNYSGDLNDTYLKYIDKAYYDNAKAKSAVIYQEFTDKDANNVPFVIPNYAETIGL
;
A
#
# COMPACT_ATOMS: atom_id res chain seq x y z
N MET A 1 5.66 16.68 -1.91
CA MET A 1 6.88 16.37 -1.12
C MET A 1 6.63 15.02 -0.46
N ILE A 2 7.43 14.01 -0.77
CA ILE A 2 7.32 12.67 -0.15
C ILE A 2 8.30 12.67 1.02
N ILE A 3 7.78 12.60 2.24
CA ILE A 3 8.59 12.51 3.45
C ILE A 3 8.73 11.02 3.80
N GLY A 4 9.95 10.53 3.88
CA GLY A 4 10.23 9.16 4.33
C GLY A 4 10.37 8.10 3.24
N ALA A 5 10.57 8.48 1.99
CA ALA A 5 10.86 7.55 0.89
C ALA A 5 12.34 7.63 0.47
N GLU A 6 12.93 6.48 0.20
CA GLU A 6 14.23 6.36 -0.45
C GLU A 6 14.10 6.81 -1.91
N GLN A 7 14.49 8.04 -2.24
CA GLN A 7 14.45 8.48 -3.63
C GLN A 7 15.67 9.34 -3.98
N PRO A 8 16.35 9.06 -5.09
CA PRO A 8 17.34 9.96 -5.64
C PRO A 8 16.64 11.22 -6.19
N VAL A 9 17.18 12.36 -5.85
CA VAL A 9 16.76 13.64 -6.38
C VAL A 9 17.81 14.11 -7.39
N VAL A 10 17.42 14.34 -8.62
CA VAL A 10 18.29 14.88 -9.66
C VAL A 10 18.00 16.36 -9.82
N SER A 11 18.99 17.21 -9.61
CA SER A 11 18.87 18.66 -9.85
C SER A 11 18.81 18.96 -11.34
N LYS A 12 18.34 20.17 -11.73
CA LYS A 12 18.38 20.65 -13.12
C LYS A 12 19.77 20.65 -13.73
N ALA A 13 20.82 20.67 -12.91
CA ALA A 13 22.22 20.57 -13.33
C ALA A 13 22.73 19.12 -13.45
N GLY A 14 21.85 18.12 -13.38
CA GLY A 14 22.22 16.71 -13.48
C GLY A 14 22.94 16.14 -12.25
N ARG A 15 23.00 16.91 -11.15
CA ARG A 15 23.59 16.39 -9.91
C ARG A 15 22.59 15.52 -9.19
N MET A 16 22.99 14.29 -8.91
CA MET A 16 22.23 13.39 -8.06
C MET A 16 22.45 13.75 -6.59
N ALA A 17 21.39 14.04 -5.87
CA ALA A 17 21.39 14.12 -4.41
C ALA A 17 20.41 13.07 -3.89
N ILE A 18 20.77 12.39 -2.83
CA ILE A 18 19.89 11.47 -2.11
C ILE A 18 19.24 12.31 -1.02
N ALA A 19 17.97 12.66 -1.19
CA ALA A 19 17.23 13.41 -0.17
C ALA A 19 17.01 12.58 1.10
N MET A 20 16.83 11.25 0.94
CA MET A 20 16.81 10.29 2.05
C MET A 20 17.41 8.97 1.58
N ARG A 21 18.42 8.49 2.30
CA ARG A 21 19.07 7.21 1.98
C ARG A 21 18.24 6.01 2.42
N GLU A 22 17.44 6.20 3.45
CA GLU A 22 16.60 5.18 4.09
C GLU A 22 15.48 5.85 4.87
N LYS A 23 14.66 5.06 5.57
CA LYS A 23 13.66 5.59 6.51
C LYS A 23 14.36 6.30 7.65
N SER A 24 14.70 7.57 7.45
CA SER A 24 15.41 8.39 8.42
C SER A 24 14.44 9.12 9.34
N ALA A 25 14.33 8.69 10.58
CA ALA A 25 13.56 9.38 11.60
C ALA A 25 14.08 10.81 11.84
N THR A 26 15.39 11.02 11.77
CA THR A 26 16.00 12.33 11.97
C THR A 26 15.59 13.32 10.89
N GLU A 27 15.64 12.94 9.63
CA GLU A 27 15.18 13.81 8.53
C GLU A 27 13.68 14.08 8.60
N ALA A 28 12.88 13.07 8.94
CA ALA A 28 11.45 13.25 9.14
C ALA A 28 11.14 14.27 10.25
N ILE A 29 11.90 14.23 11.35
CA ILE A 29 11.79 15.20 12.45
C ILE A 29 12.19 16.60 11.99
N LEU A 30 13.31 16.75 11.27
CA LEU A 30 13.77 18.05 10.77
C LEU A 30 12.76 18.68 9.82
N ILE A 31 12.28 17.89 8.84
CA ILE A 31 11.27 18.37 7.88
C ILE A 31 9.96 18.70 8.59
N GLY A 32 9.51 17.83 9.51
CA GLY A 32 8.30 18.05 10.30
C GLY A 32 8.40 19.31 11.16
N SER A 33 9.55 19.54 11.80
CA SER A 33 9.80 20.75 12.60
C SER A 33 9.80 22.02 11.73
N ALA A 34 10.41 21.97 10.54
CA ALA A 34 10.39 23.09 9.59
C ALA A 34 8.97 23.39 9.11
N MET A 35 8.17 22.34 8.82
CA MET A 35 6.76 22.50 8.45
C MET A 35 5.95 23.16 9.57
N VAL A 36 6.09 22.69 10.82
CA VAL A 36 5.39 23.27 11.99
C VAL A 36 5.80 24.72 12.19
N SER A 37 7.10 25.05 12.04
CA SER A 37 7.58 26.44 12.15
C SER A 37 6.95 27.33 11.08
N ALA A 38 6.95 26.90 9.83
CA ALA A 38 6.35 27.67 8.73
C ALA A 38 4.82 27.84 8.88
N MET A 39 4.11 26.82 9.42
CA MET A 39 2.68 26.94 9.71
C MET A 39 2.44 27.91 10.87
N ASN A 40 3.28 27.87 11.92
CA ASN A 40 3.16 28.78 13.05
C ASN A 40 3.39 30.24 12.65
N GLU A 41 4.31 30.53 11.75
CA GLU A 41 4.50 31.86 11.16
C GLU A 41 3.23 32.36 10.44
N GLN A 42 2.49 31.46 9.83
CA GLN A 42 1.22 31.75 9.18
C GLN A 42 0.03 31.72 10.15
N LYS A 43 0.26 31.48 11.45
CA LYS A 43 -0.78 31.31 12.49
C LYS A 43 -1.78 30.20 12.19
N LEU A 44 -1.33 29.13 11.52
CA LEU A 44 -2.09 27.94 11.19
C LEU A 44 -1.62 26.76 12.04
N LEU A 45 -2.55 25.95 12.52
CA LEU A 45 -2.23 24.63 13.03
C LEU A 45 -1.92 23.67 11.86
N LEU A 46 -1.01 22.72 12.07
CA LEU A 46 -0.69 21.72 11.06
C LEU A 46 -1.94 20.94 10.60
N SER A 47 -2.85 20.62 11.53
CA SER A 47 -4.14 19.99 11.23
C SER A 47 -5.04 20.84 10.32
N GLU A 48 -5.07 22.15 10.53
CA GLU A 48 -5.86 23.07 9.70
C GLU A 48 -5.27 23.18 8.29
N ALA A 49 -3.94 23.28 8.19
CA ALA A 49 -3.24 23.29 6.92
C ALA A 49 -3.46 22.00 6.14
N LEU A 50 -3.50 20.83 6.82
CA LEU A 50 -3.77 19.55 6.20
C LEU A 50 -5.22 19.44 5.70
N VAL A 51 -6.20 19.85 6.51
CA VAL A 51 -7.61 19.87 6.11
C VAL A 51 -7.80 20.78 4.91
N LYS A 52 -7.21 21.99 4.95
CA LYS A 52 -7.26 22.92 3.81
C LYS A 52 -6.64 22.30 2.55
N LEU A 53 -5.51 21.62 2.67
CA LEU A 53 -4.87 20.93 1.55
C LEU A 53 -5.80 19.86 0.93
N PHE A 54 -6.50 19.08 1.76
CA PHE A 54 -7.44 18.07 1.29
C PHE A 54 -8.65 18.69 0.61
N ASP A 55 -9.21 19.76 1.18
CA ASP A 55 -10.37 20.46 0.63
C ASP A 55 -10.02 21.15 -0.70
N ASP A 56 -8.89 21.86 -0.78
CA ASP A 56 -8.41 22.55 -1.99
C ASP A 56 -8.15 21.55 -3.14
N ASN A 57 -7.71 20.33 -2.83
CA ASN A 57 -7.43 19.30 -3.82
C ASN A 57 -8.59 18.28 -3.98
N LYS A 58 -9.74 18.51 -3.34
CA LYS A 58 -10.90 17.61 -3.40
C LYS A 58 -10.59 16.17 -2.99
N ILE A 59 -9.67 16.00 -2.03
CA ILE A 59 -9.31 14.70 -1.48
C ILE A 59 -10.38 14.28 -0.47
N VAL A 60 -11.12 13.23 -0.77
CA VAL A 60 -12.22 12.73 0.07
C VAL A 60 -11.69 11.95 1.28
N GLY A 61 -10.56 11.28 1.15
CA GLY A 61 -9.96 10.45 2.20
C GLY A 61 -9.29 11.27 3.28
N LYS A 62 -10.01 11.61 4.36
CA LYS A 62 -9.49 12.41 5.50
C LYS A 62 -8.78 11.59 6.57
N PHE A 63 -8.95 10.26 6.56
CA PHE A 63 -8.36 9.35 7.51
C PHE A 63 -7.54 8.30 6.80
N ASP A 64 -6.35 8.05 7.27
CA ASP A 64 -5.53 6.93 6.90
C ASP A 64 -5.41 5.94 8.06
N VAL A 65 -5.28 4.66 7.73
CA VAL A 65 -5.03 3.59 8.67
C VAL A 65 -3.92 2.69 8.15
N ARG A 66 -3.23 2.06 9.08
CA ARG A 66 -2.27 1.01 8.81
C ARG A 66 -2.43 -0.08 9.86
N GLU A 67 -2.54 -1.31 9.40
CA GLU A 67 -2.48 -2.51 10.23
C GLU A 67 -1.31 -3.40 9.76
N ASP A 68 -0.47 -3.79 10.70
CA ASP A 68 0.60 -4.75 10.48
C ASP A 68 0.17 -6.08 11.12
N ILE A 69 -0.25 -7.04 10.31
CA ILE A 69 -0.78 -8.33 10.76
C ILE A 69 0.37 -9.34 10.75
N ALA A 70 0.83 -9.74 11.94
CA ALA A 70 1.82 -10.79 12.11
C ALA A 70 1.13 -12.16 12.17
N TYR A 71 1.63 -13.13 11.41
CA TYR A 71 1.14 -14.51 11.41
C TYR A 71 1.87 -15.41 12.40
N TYR A 72 2.52 -14.81 13.39
CA TYR A 72 3.25 -15.48 14.47
C TYR A 72 3.20 -14.63 15.75
N ASN A 73 3.49 -15.24 16.88
CA ASN A 73 3.58 -14.50 18.15
C ASN A 73 4.92 -13.76 18.22
N GLU A 74 4.87 -12.44 18.08
CA GLU A 74 6.07 -11.58 18.15
C GLU A 74 6.72 -11.54 19.54
N SER A 75 5.99 -11.89 20.58
CA SER A 75 6.45 -11.92 21.98
C SER A 75 6.98 -13.29 22.42
N GLU A 76 7.19 -14.25 21.50
CA GLU A 76 7.75 -15.55 21.82
C GLU A 76 9.22 -15.39 22.29
N PRO A 77 9.53 -15.72 23.55
CA PRO A 77 10.88 -15.51 24.10
C PRO A 77 11.89 -16.55 23.61
N ASP A 78 11.45 -17.71 23.16
CA ASP A 78 12.31 -18.76 22.62
C ASP A 78 12.64 -18.46 21.16
N ILE A 79 13.90 -18.14 20.87
CA ILE A 79 14.38 -17.77 19.53
C ILE A 79 14.15 -18.89 18.51
N ALA A 80 14.32 -20.16 18.89
CA ALA A 80 14.11 -21.29 17.98
C ALA A 80 12.64 -21.43 17.60
N LYS A 81 11.72 -21.31 18.57
CA LYS A 81 10.27 -21.30 18.34
C LYS A 81 9.85 -20.09 17.54
N LEU A 82 10.37 -18.90 17.85
CA LEU A 82 10.09 -17.69 17.10
C LEU A 82 10.51 -17.84 15.63
N THR A 83 11.70 -18.41 15.38
CA THR A 83 12.20 -18.63 14.01
C THR A 83 11.33 -19.60 13.24
N ALA A 84 10.91 -20.71 13.86
CA ALA A 84 10.01 -21.68 13.25
C ALA A 84 8.63 -21.06 12.95
N ALA A 85 8.07 -20.31 13.92
CA ALA A 85 6.79 -19.63 13.76
C ALA A 85 6.81 -18.56 12.66
N LYS A 86 7.92 -17.84 12.51
CA LYS A 86 8.11 -16.91 11.39
C LYS A 86 8.07 -17.60 10.04
N LYS A 87 8.75 -18.74 9.92
CA LYS A 87 8.75 -19.52 8.67
C LYS A 87 7.35 -20.01 8.30
N ASP A 88 6.58 -20.51 9.28
CA ASP A 88 5.19 -20.90 9.08
C ASP A 88 4.30 -19.68 8.73
N GLY A 89 4.56 -18.55 9.37
CA GLY A 89 3.90 -17.27 9.11
C GLY A 89 4.14 -16.76 7.70
N GLU A 90 5.32 -16.96 7.12
CA GLU A 90 5.61 -16.59 5.73
C GLU A 90 4.74 -17.33 4.72
N ALA A 91 4.42 -18.61 4.97
CA ALA A 91 3.52 -19.36 4.12
C ALA A 91 2.09 -18.79 4.15
N LYS A 92 1.60 -18.41 5.35
CA LYS A 92 0.30 -17.77 5.52
C LYS A 92 0.25 -16.39 4.87
N ARG A 93 1.28 -15.57 5.10
CA ARG A 93 1.42 -14.27 4.44
C ARG A 93 1.38 -14.41 2.91
N THR A 94 2.11 -15.39 2.37
CA THR A 94 2.15 -15.63 0.93
C THR A 94 0.78 -16.01 0.38
N LYS A 95 0.01 -16.86 1.08
CA LYS A 95 -1.35 -17.20 0.67
C LYS A 95 -2.27 -15.98 0.66
N ASN A 96 -2.22 -15.16 1.70
CA ASN A 96 -2.99 -13.92 1.77
C ASN A 96 -2.65 -13.00 0.60
N ASP A 97 -1.36 -12.74 0.37
CA ASP A 97 -0.89 -11.89 -0.73
C ASP A 97 -1.34 -12.41 -2.10
N VAL A 98 -1.08 -13.68 -2.40
CA VAL A 98 -1.39 -14.27 -3.71
C VAL A 98 -2.89 -14.32 -3.97
N PHE A 99 -3.73 -14.45 -2.95
CA PHE A 99 -5.19 -14.40 -3.10
C PHE A 99 -5.64 -13.10 -3.77
N TYR A 100 -5.23 -11.95 -3.25
CA TYR A 100 -5.58 -10.64 -3.83
C TYR A 100 -4.84 -10.37 -5.13
N LEU A 101 -3.58 -10.71 -5.17
CA LEU A 101 -2.71 -10.49 -6.32
C LEU A 101 -3.25 -11.19 -7.58
N ALA A 102 -3.70 -12.44 -7.46
CA ALA A 102 -4.24 -13.17 -8.61
C ALA A 102 -5.53 -12.52 -9.14
N ILE A 103 -6.38 -11.97 -8.26
CA ILE A 103 -7.57 -11.19 -8.66
C ILE A 103 -7.14 -9.94 -9.44
N ALA A 104 -6.21 -9.16 -8.91
CA ALA A 104 -5.73 -7.94 -9.56
C ALA A 104 -5.06 -8.23 -10.91
N MET A 105 -4.28 -9.30 -10.99
CA MET A 105 -3.60 -9.73 -12.22
C MET A 105 -4.60 -10.23 -13.28
N ALA A 106 -5.58 -11.05 -12.87
CA ALA A 106 -6.61 -11.55 -13.78
C ALA A 106 -7.48 -10.41 -14.31
N LYS A 107 -7.81 -9.43 -13.47
CA LYS A 107 -8.52 -8.23 -13.89
C LYS A 107 -7.68 -7.38 -14.85
N ARG A 108 -6.40 -7.17 -14.56
CA ARG A 108 -5.48 -6.45 -15.43
C ARG A 108 -5.36 -7.07 -16.82
N GLU A 109 -5.36 -8.40 -16.89
CA GLU A 109 -5.31 -9.16 -18.15
C GLU A 109 -6.69 -9.25 -18.86
N GLY A 110 -7.74 -8.67 -18.30
CA GLY A 110 -9.09 -8.73 -18.86
C GLY A 110 -9.77 -10.10 -18.75
N LYS A 111 -9.24 -11.01 -17.92
CA LYS A 111 -9.82 -12.34 -17.69
C LYS A 111 -11.04 -12.30 -16.81
N ILE A 112 -11.10 -11.34 -15.90
CA ILE A 112 -12.24 -11.06 -15.03
C ILE A 112 -12.59 -9.57 -15.07
N THR A 113 -13.85 -9.27 -14.72
CA THR A 113 -14.34 -7.91 -14.53
C THR A 113 -14.29 -7.50 -13.05
N VAL A 114 -14.57 -6.24 -12.74
CA VAL A 114 -14.75 -5.79 -11.35
C VAL A 114 -15.95 -6.49 -10.70
N ASP A 115 -17.02 -6.76 -11.45
CA ASP A 115 -18.18 -7.49 -10.92
C ASP A 115 -17.83 -8.93 -10.54
N ASN A 116 -16.98 -9.61 -11.34
CA ASN A 116 -16.48 -10.93 -10.96
C ASN A 116 -15.58 -10.88 -9.70
N ALA A 117 -14.73 -9.86 -9.57
CA ALA A 117 -13.93 -9.66 -8.37
C ALA A 117 -14.84 -9.40 -7.14
N ARG A 118 -15.90 -8.59 -7.31
CA ARG A 118 -16.90 -8.35 -6.25
C ARG A 118 -17.58 -9.65 -5.84
N GLU A 119 -17.99 -10.49 -6.79
CA GLU A 119 -18.61 -11.80 -6.51
C GLU A 119 -17.67 -12.70 -5.71
N ILE A 120 -16.37 -12.72 -6.05
CA ILE A 120 -15.34 -13.43 -5.29
C ILE A 120 -15.27 -12.91 -3.86
N PHE A 121 -15.16 -11.60 -3.67
CA PHE A 121 -15.04 -11.01 -2.34
C PHE A 121 -16.30 -11.23 -1.48
N VAL A 122 -17.49 -11.06 -2.04
CA VAL A 122 -18.74 -11.32 -1.34
C VAL A 122 -18.85 -12.79 -0.94
N SER A 123 -18.48 -13.73 -1.82
CA SER A 123 -18.48 -15.16 -1.50
C SER A 123 -17.45 -15.55 -0.45
N THR A 124 -16.39 -14.77 -0.31
CA THR A 124 -15.28 -15.03 0.62
C THR A 124 -15.54 -14.42 2.00
N PHE A 125 -16.03 -13.19 2.04
CA PHE A 125 -16.16 -12.41 3.28
C PHE A 125 -17.62 -12.29 3.77
N GLY A 126 -18.58 -12.74 2.95
CA GLY A 126 -20.01 -12.68 3.32
C GLY A 126 -20.47 -11.26 3.62
N ASP A 127 -21.32 -11.15 4.64
CA ASP A 127 -21.87 -9.87 5.11
C ASP A 127 -20.92 -9.09 6.02
N GLU A 128 -19.71 -9.61 6.25
CA GLU A 128 -18.73 -8.98 7.17
C GLU A 128 -18.14 -7.70 6.57
N LEU A 129 -18.01 -7.65 5.22
CA LEU A 129 -17.50 -6.51 4.48
C LEU A 129 -18.43 -6.16 3.31
N ASP A 130 -18.77 -4.88 3.18
CA ASP A 130 -19.57 -4.39 2.06
C ASP A 130 -18.70 -4.03 0.84
N PHE A 131 -18.82 -4.82 -0.22
CA PHE A 131 -18.14 -4.60 -1.52
C PHE A 131 -19.04 -3.97 -2.58
N SER A 132 -20.26 -3.52 -2.25
CA SER A 132 -21.24 -3.01 -3.22
C SER A 132 -20.72 -1.84 -4.06
N ASN A 133 -19.89 -0.96 -3.45
CA ASN A 133 -19.28 0.21 -4.08
C ASN A 133 -17.82 0.00 -4.51
N LEU A 134 -17.35 -1.25 -4.62
CA LEU A 134 -16.04 -1.56 -5.19
C LEU A 134 -15.97 -1.13 -6.66
N LYS A 135 -15.02 -0.26 -7.00
CA LYS A 135 -14.80 0.31 -8.34
C LYS A 135 -13.72 -0.39 -9.13
N ASP A 136 -12.67 -0.80 -8.45
CA ASP A 136 -11.55 -1.44 -9.11
C ASP A 136 -10.72 -2.29 -8.17
N VAL A 137 -9.96 -3.22 -8.76
CA VAL A 137 -8.90 -3.99 -8.10
C VAL A 137 -7.63 -3.82 -8.93
N LEU A 138 -6.62 -3.19 -8.34
CA LEU A 138 -5.42 -2.78 -9.03
C LEU A 138 -4.19 -3.43 -8.42
N PHE A 139 -3.23 -3.79 -9.26
CA PHE A 139 -1.87 -4.10 -8.82
C PHE A 139 -1.02 -2.82 -8.93
N VAL A 140 -0.50 -2.35 -7.81
CA VAL A 140 0.31 -1.13 -7.73
C VAL A 140 1.55 -1.40 -6.88
N GLY A 141 2.72 -1.19 -7.44
CA GLY A 141 3.98 -1.51 -6.77
C GLY A 141 4.07 -2.99 -6.45
N ASP A 142 4.10 -3.34 -5.17
CA ASP A 142 4.13 -4.72 -4.65
C ASP A 142 2.82 -5.11 -3.92
N GLY A 143 1.77 -4.28 -4.03
CA GLY A 143 0.50 -4.46 -3.34
C GLY A 143 -0.72 -4.55 -4.27
N THR A 144 -1.81 -5.02 -3.70
CA THR A 144 -3.13 -5.03 -4.34
C THR A 144 -4.01 -3.96 -3.70
N TYR A 145 -4.54 -3.06 -4.51
CA TYR A 145 -5.46 -2.01 -4.13
C TYR A 145 -6.89 -2.42 -4.46
N LEU A 146 -7.76 -2.33 -3.46
CA LEU A 146 -9.20 -2.36 -3.63
C LEU A 146 -9.69 -0.91 -3.57
N LEU A 147 -10.17 -0.40 -4.70
CA LEU A 147 -10.63 0.98 -4.84
C LEU A 147 -12.15 1.03 -4.73
N PHE A 148 -12.66 1.85 -3.83
CA PHE A 148 -14.09 2.11 -3.62
C PHE A 148 -14.42 3.58 -3.93
N ASP A 149 -15.69 3.96 -3.87
CA ASP A 149 -16.09 5.36 -4.05
C ASP A 149 -15.59 6.28 -2.95
N ASP A 150 -15.52 5.78 -1.71
CA ASP A 150 -15.31 6.53 -0.48
C ASP A 150 -14.01 6.19 0.24
N LYS A 151 -13.31 5.15 -0.22
CA LYS A 151 -12.07 4.63 0.39
C LYS A 151 -11.23 3.83 -0.59
N TYR A 152 -10.00 3.56 -0.21
CA TYR A 152 -9.23 2.45 -0.75
C TYR A 152 -8.65 1.59 0.37
N ILE A 153 -8.37 0.33 0.05
CA ILE A 153 -7.61 -0.57 0.92
C ILE A 153 -6.48 -1.18 0.09
N GLU A 154 -5.26 -1.10 0.58
CA GLU A 154 -4.10 -1.76 0.02
C GLU A 154 -3.71 -2.95 0.88
N ILE A 155 -3.51 -4.09 0.27
CA ILE A 155 -2.96 -5.29 0.90
C ILE A 155 -1.62 -5.59 0.23
N ARG A 156 -0.57 -5.68 1.04
CA ARG A 156 0.77 -6.01 0.55
C ARG A 156 1.57 -6.84 1.55
N PRO A 157 2.47 -7.72 1.07
CA PRO A 157 3.37 -8.45 1.95
C PRO A 157 4.43 -7.51 2.53
N SER A 158 4.89 -7.76 3.75
CA SER A 158 6.10 -7.11 4.25
C SER A 158 7.32 -7.73 3.57
N GLY A 159 8.25 -6.88 3.09
CA GLY A 159 9.49 -7.34 2.46
C GLY A 159 10.51 -7.93 3.46
N THR A 160 10.34 -7.68 4.76
CA THR A 160 11.34 -8.01 5.79
C THR A 160 10.82 -8.94 6.88
N ASP A 161 9.52 -9.24 6.93
CA ASP A 161 8.94 -10.02 8.02
C ASP A 161 7.70 -10.81 7.54
N ALA A 162 7.31 -11.85 8.30
CA ALA A 162 6.13 -12.67 8.05
C ALA A 162 4.84 -11.94 8.44
N LYS A 163 4.62 -10.77 7.83
CA LYS A 163 3.47 -9.88 8.08
C LYS A 163 2.81 -9.48 6.78
N THR A 164 1.50 -9.32 6.82
CA THR A 164 0.76 -8.54 5.85
C THR A 164 0.61 -7.12 6.37
N LYS A 165 0.81 -6.15 5.50
CA LYS A 165 0.52 -4.75 5.74
C LYS A 165 -0.75 -4.39 5.02
N ALA A 166 -1.74 -3.92 5.78
CA ALA A 166 -2.97 -3.40 5.25
C ALA A 166 -3.02 -1.89 5.49
N TYR A 167 -3.11 -1.13 4.41
CA TYR A 167 -3.27 0.31 4.45
C TYR A 167 -4.64 0.69 3.93
N GLY A 168 -5.16 1.81 4.36
CA GLY A 168 -6.38 2.34 3.80
C GLY A 168 -6.54 3.82 4.08
N ALA A 169 -7.25 4.52 3.20
CA ALA A 169 -7.69 5.89 3.45
C ALA A 169 -9.12 6.09 2.97
N GLY A 170 -9.84 6.97 3.62
CA GLY A 170 -11.24 7.27 3.31
C GLY A 170 -11.88 8.20 4.32
N SER A 171 -13.20 8.30 4.27
CA SER A 171 -13.99 9.22 5.08
C SER A 171 -14.39 8.65 6.45
N ASP A 172 -14.45 7.32 6.60
CA ASP A 172 -14.82 6.62 7.83
C ASP A 172 -13.68 5.75 8.35
N LYS A 173 -12.96 6.26 9.36
CA LYS A 173 -11.82 5.58 9.96
C LYS A 173 -12.14 4.20 10.51
N ALA A 174 -13.29 4.04 11.16
CA ALA A 174 -13.68 2.77 11.77
C ALA A 174 -13.95 1.70 10.71
N ASN A 175 -14.65 2.08 9.62
CA ASN A 175 -14.91 1.21 8.49
C ASN A 175 -13.61 0.80 7.77
N ILE A 176 -12.71 1.75 7.50
CA ILE A 176 -11.41 1.48 6.86
C ILE A 176 -10.58 0.50 7.70
N LEU A 177 -10.51 0.75 9.02
CA LEU A 177 -9.78 -0.11 9.95
C LEU A 177 -10.36 -1.52 9.99
N HIS A 178 -11.70 -1.65 9.97
CA HIS A 178 -12.38 -2.93 9.92
C HIS A 178 -12.02 -3.73 8.65
N PHE A 179 -12.10 -3.09 7.48
CA PHE A 179 -11.66 -3.68 6.22
C PHE A 179 -10.18 -4.12 6.28
N ALA A 180 -9.29 -3.23 6.71
CA ALA A 180 -7.86 -3.51 6.77
C ALA A 180 -7.55 -4.75 7.65
N LYS A 181 -8.21 -4.85 8.80
CA LYS A 181 -8.04 -6.00 9.72
C LYS A 181 -8.54 -7.31 9.12
N ILE A 182 -9.74 -7.32 8.56
CA ILE A 182 -10.33 -8.55 8.01
C ILE A 182 -9.56 -9.01 6.79
N LEU A 183 -9.33 -8.13 5.82
CA LEU A 183 -8.61 -8.46 4.61
C LEU A 183 -7.15 -8.89 4.90
N GLY A 184 -6.47 -8.19 5.80
CA GLY A 184 -5.10 -8.51 6.16
C GLY A 184 -4.95 -9.82 6.94
N ASN A 185 -5.96 -10.24 7.71
CA ASN A 185 -5.95 -11.50 8.46
C ASN A 185 -6.45 -12.70 7.65
N TYR A 186 -6.96 -12.49 6.44
CA TYR A 186 -7.52 -13.58 5.66
C TYR A 186 -6.49 -14.67 5.36
N SER A 187 -6.91 -15.92 5.49
CA SER A 187 -6.03 -17.09 5.30
C SER A 187 -5.57 -17.31 3.86
N GLY A 188 -6.25 -16.70 2.89
CA GLY A 188 -5.99 -16.90 1.47
C GLY A 188 -6.53 -18.22 0.92
N ASP A 189 -7.53 -18.82 1.57
CA ASP A 189 -8.15 -20.06 1.12
C ASP A 189 -9.04 -19.80 -0.11
N LEU A 190 -9.01 -20.74 -1.07
CA LEU A 190 -9.74 -20.63 -2.31
C LEU A 190 -11.09 -21.35 -2.19
N ASN A 191 -12.19 -20.63 -2.40
CA ASN A 191 -13.53 -21.21 -2.48
C ASN A 191 -13.94 -21.49 -3.94
N ASP A 192 -15.08 -22.13 -4.15
CA ASP A 192 -15.57 -22.51 -5.48
C ASP A 192 -15.84 -21.29 -6.37
N THR A 193 -16.31 -20.19 -5.82
CA THR A 193 -16.53 -18.95 -6.57
C THR A 193 -15.21 -18.35 -7.04
N TYR A 194 -14.18 -18.38 -6.20
CA TYR A 194 -12.85 -17.98 -6.60
C TYR A 194 -12.34 -18.84 -7.76
N LEU A 195 -12.41 -20.17 -7.62
CA LEU A 195 -11.91 -21.12 -8.60
C LEU A 195 -12.71 -21.11 -9.92
N LYS A 196 -13.97 -20.67 -9.90
CA LYS A 196 -14.78 -20.42 -11.10
C LYS A 196 -14.15 -19.35 -12.02
N TYR A 197 -13.57 -18.32 -11.43
CA TYR A 197 -13.02 -17.17 -12.16
C TYR A 197 -11.51 -17.21 -12.32
N ILE A 198 -10.80 -17.79 -11.35
CA ILE A 198 -9.34 -17.85 -11.29
C ILE A 198 -8.94 -19.29 -11.00
N ASP A 199 -8.54 -20.00 -12.06
CA ASP A 199 -8.09 -21.38 -11.90
C ASP A 199 -6.82 -21.49 -11.05
N LYS A 200 -6.59 -22.69 -10.51
CA LYS A 200 -5.47 -22.94 -9.61
C LYS A 200 -4.11 -22.68 -10.27
N ALA A 201 -3.96 -23.00 -11.56
CA ALA A 201 -2.72 -22.79 -12.27
C ALA A 201 -2.42 -21.28 -12.44
N TYR A 202 -3.46 -20.49 -12.67
CA TYR A 202 -3.32 -19.03 -12.71
C TYR A 202 -2.92 -18.47 -11.35
N TYR A 203 -3.59 -18.91 -10.28
CA TYR A 203 -3.25 -18.53 -8.90
C TYR A 203 -1.79 -18.85 -8.58
N ASP A 204 -1.34 -20.07 -8.85
CA ASP A 204 0.03 -20.50 -8.55
C ASP A 204 1.10 -19.68 -9.30
N ASN A 205 0.75 -19.14 -10.48
CA ASN A 205 1.66 -18.34 -11.30
C ASN A 205 1.53 -16.84 -11.09
N ALA A 206 0.55 -16.36 -10.30
CA ALA A 206 0.28 -14.94 -10.16
C ALA A 206 1.47 -14.14 -9.60
N LYS A 207 2.21 -14.71 -8.65
CA LYS A 207 3.38 -14.08 -8.05
C LYS A 207 4.55 -13.92 -9.05
N ALA A 208 4.78 -14.91 -9.89
CA ALA A 208 5.80 -14.82 -10.94
C ALA A 208 5.43 -13.74 -11.96
N LYS A 209 4.15 -13.67 -12.36
CA LYS A 209 3.64 -12.63 -13.26
C LYS A 209 3.78 -11.23 -12.69
N SER A 210 3.43 -11.03 -11.43
CA SER A 210 3.54 -9.72 -10.77
C SER A 210 4.98 -9.24 -10.67
N ALA A 211 5.92 -10.15 -10.41
CA ALA A 211 7.34 -9.84 -10.33
C ALA A 211 7.88 -9.28 -11.66
N VAL A 212 7.44 -9.82 -12.79
CA VAL A 212 7.82 -9.30 -14.12
C VAL A 212 7.30 -7.87 -14.31
N ILE A 213 6.03 -7.62 -13.95
CA ILE A 213 5.44 -6.30 -14.07
C ILE A 213 6.12 -5.30 -13.13
N TYR A 214 6.43 -5.70 -11.93
CA TYR A 214 7.15 -4.87 -10.95
C TYR A 214 8.54 -4.50 -11.48
N GLN A 215 9.26 -5.45 -12.06
CA GLN A 215 10.58 -5.20 -12.66
C GLN A 215 10.48 -4.24 -13.85
N GLU A 216 9.50 -4.42 -14.73
CA GLU A 216 9.27 -3.49 -15.85
C GLU A 216 8.97 -2.07 -15.38
N PHE A 217 8.22 -1.92 -14.29
CA PHE A 217 7.94 -0.63 -13.67
C PHE A 217 9.21 0.00 -13.14
N THR A 218 10.00 -0.76 -12.39
CA THR A 218 11.27 -0.31 -11.80
C THR A 218 12.26 0.10 -12.89
N ASP A 219 12.37 -0.69 -13.96
CA ASP A 219 13.26 -0.40 -15.08
C ASP A 219 12.83 0.84 -15.87
N LYS A 220 11.53 1.04 -16.06
CA LYS A 220 10.98 2.25 -16.70
C LYS A 220 11.21 3.48 -15.82
N ASP A 221 10.96 3.38 -14.55
CA ASP A 221 11.17 4.49 -13.61
C ASP A 221 12.66 4.83 -13.48
N ALA A 222 13.55 3.86 -13.43
CA ALA A 222 14.99 4.10 -13.42
C ALA A 222 15.49 4.84 -14.67
N ASN A 223 14.82 4.62 -15.82
CA ASN A 223 15.20 5.21 -17.11
C ASN A 223 14.41 6.47 -17.50
N ASN A 224 13.24 6.71 -16.90
CA ASN A 224 12.29 7.73 -17.36
C ASN A 224 11.86 8.75 -16.31
N VAL A 225 12.42 8.75 -15.13
CA VAL A 225 12.07 9.78 -14.14
C VAL A 225 13.04 10.96 -14.24
N PRO A 226 12.72 11.99 -15.00
CA PRO A 226 13.13 13.30 -14.59
C PRO A 226 12.22 13.73 -13.43
N PHE A 227 12.42 13.20 -12.24
CA PHE A 227 12.00 13.92 -11.05
C PHE A 227 12.93 15.13 -10.95
N VAL A 228 12.68 16.11 -11.81
CA VAL A 228 13.27 17.42 -11.72
C VAL A 228 12.58 18.09 -10.55
N ILE A 229 13.12 17.91 -9.36
CA ILE A 229 12.79 18.86 -8.29
C ILE A 229 13.35 20.19 -8.74
N PRO A 230 12.52 21.23 -8.87
CA PRO A 230 12.99 22.60 -9.10
C PRO A 230 14.12 22.89 -8.10
N ASN A 231 15.18 23.54 -8.53
CA ASN A 231 16.31 23.87 -7.69
C ASN A 231 15.77 24.50 -6.39
N TYR A 232 15.91 23.81 -5.28
CA TYR A 232 15.33 24.23 -4.00
C TYR A 232 15.89 25.60 -3.58
N ALA A 233 17.15 25.89 -3.92
CA ALA A 233 17.78 27.16 -3.70
C ALA A 233 17.11 28.30 -4.50
N GLU A 234 16.69 28.07 -5.75
CA GLU A 234 15.95 29.06 -6.54
C GLU A 234 14.50 29.26 -6.03
N THR A 235 13.92 28.20 -5.43
CA THR A 235 12.54 28.26 -4.93
C THR A 235 12.45 28.99 -3.59
N ILE A 236 13.51 28.97 -2.77
CA ILE A 236 13.57 29.64 -1.47
C ILE A 236 14.42 30.91 -1.47
N GLY A 237 14.89 31.36 -2.63
CA GLY A 237 15.59 32.65 -2.77
C GLY A 237 16.98 32.70 -2.15
N LEU A 238 17.68 31.55 -2.02
CA LEU A 238 19.08 31.45 -1.60
C LEU A 238 20.03 31.35 -2.79
#